data_2076560dfa5e93592583ee7ba56f1040
#
_entry.id   2076560dfa5e93592583ee7ba56f1040
#
_cell.length_a   1.000
_cell.length_b   1.000
_cell.length_c   1.000
_cell.angle_alpha   90.00
_cell.angle_beta   90.00
_cell.angle_gamma   90.00
#
_symmetry.space_group_name_H-M   'P 1'
#
loop_
_entity.id
_entity.type
_entity.pdbx_description
1 polymer ?
#
loop_
_entity_poly.entity_id
_entity_poly.type
_entity_poly.pdbx_seq_one_letter_code
_entity_poly.pdbx_strand_id
1 'polypeptide(L)'
;DDFCEKLPDSLLCFYFPAPYSELAGSATDTLELDPSMLQGIMREESYFNRWVISSAGARGVVQLMPATAYDVARWFCLPFLEEEKFFDPSVSVPYGALYIDKQKRDFGRETPLFLAAYNAGPGNASRWVDMHGWNPADPPLYIEQITYRETRMYVKKVLRSAWIYERR
;
A
#
# COMPACT_ATOMS: atom_id res chain seq x y z
N ASP A 1 -22.59 -1.21 -0.87
CA ASP A 1 -22.86 -0.49 0.36
C ASP A 1 -22.98 1.01 0.12
N ASP A 2 -24.21 1.45 0.13
CA ASP A 2 -24.82 2.75 -0.14
C ASP A 2 -24.37 3.90 0.80
N PHE A 3 -23.46 3.64 1.75
CA PHE A 3 -23.13 4.61 2.80
C PHE A 3 -22.22 5.74 2.30
N CYS A 4 -21.20 5.41 1.51
CA CYS A 4 -20.28 6.44 0.98
C CYS A 4 -20.94 7.28 -0.13
N GLU A 5 -21.88 6.70 -0.90
CA GLU A 5 -22.66 7.42 -1.92
C GLU A 5 -23.63 8.44 -1.34
N LYS A 6 -23.98 8.27 -0.05
CA LYS A 6 -24.91 9.17 0.67
C LYS A 6 -24.20 10.23 1.52
N LEU A 7 -22.87 10.14 1.66
CA LEU A 7 -22.14 11.14 2.42
C LEU A 7 -21.89 12.40 1.55
N PRO A 8 -22.16 13.60 2.09
CA PRO A 8 -21.74 14.83 1.42
C PRO A 8 -20.22 14.84 1.18
N ASP A 9 -19.79 15.38 0.04
CA ASP A 9 -18.35 15.47 -0.33
C ASP A 9 -17.51 16.12 0.77
N SER A 10 -18.06 17.09 1.49
CA SER A 10 -17.39 17.76 2.62
C SER A 10 -17.05 16.77 3.75
N LEU A 11 -17.93 15.81 4.04
CA LEU A 11 -17.66 14.78 5.06
C LEU A 11 -16.70 13.72 4.53
N LEU A 12 -16.81 13.32 3.27
CA LEU A 12 -15.84 12.43 2.63
C LEU A 12 -14.44 13.04 2.68
N CYS A 13 -14.28 14.32 2.32
CA CYS A 13 -13.02 15.02 2.40
C CYS A 13 -12.45 15.10 3.82
N PHE A 14 -13.30 15.22 4.82
CA PHE A 14 -12.88 15.26 6.23
C PHE A 14 -12.40 13.90 6.73
N TYR A 15 -13.15 12.82 6.45
CA TYR A 15 -12.80 11.48 6.92
C TYR A 15 -11.76 10.77 6.06
N PHE A 16 -11.65 11.13 4.78
CA PHE A 16 -10.68 10.58 3.82
C PHE A 16 -9.88 11.71 3.17
N PRO A 17 -9.04 12.44 3.93
CA PRO A 17 -8.17 13.46 3.33
C PRO A 17 -7.22 12.84 2.32
N ALA A 18 -6.83 13.59 1.29
CA ALA A 18 -5.88 13.15 0.26
C ALA A 18 -4.77 14.19 0.06
N PRO A 19 -3.95 14.47 1.09
CA PRO A 19 -2.97 15.55 1.05
C PRO A 19 -1.87 15.36 0.00
N TYR A 20 -1.66 14.12 -0.48
CA TYR A 20 -0.63 13.76 -1.46
C TYR A 20 -1.22 13.21 -2.77
N SER A 21 -2.43 13.65 -3.17
CA SER A 21 -3.10 13.13 -4.38
C SER A 21 -2.31 13.38 -5.66
N GLU A 22 -1.77 14.59 -5.84
CA GLU A 22 -0.93 14.95 -6.99
C GLU A 22 0.37 14.11 -7.03
N LEU A 23 0.98 13.93 -5.86
CA LEU A 23 2.20 13.13 -5.73
C LEU A 23 1.90 11.64 -6.00
N ALA A 24 0.77 11.12 -5.53
CA ALA A 24 0.34 9.76 -5.81
C ALA A 24 0.11 9.57 -7.32
N GLY A 25 -0.59 10.50 -7.98
CA GLY A 25 -0.77 10.49 -9.42
C GLY A 25 0.57 10.44 -10.16
N SER A 26 1.45 11.40 -9.88
CA SER A 26 2.77 11.46 -10.52
C SER A 26 3.64 10.22 -10.27
N ALA A 27 3.57 9.65 -9.05
CA ALA A 27 4.33 8.45 -8.71
C ALA A 27 3.82 7.18 -9.39
N THR A 28 2.58 7.17 -9.86
CA THR A 28 1.95 6.01 -10.51
C THR A 28 1.79 6.15 -12.03
N ASP A 29 2.07 7.31 -12.61
CA ASP A 29 1.88 7.62 -14.03
C ASP A 29 2.48 6.61 -15.02
N THR A 30 3.65 6.06 -14.67
CA THR A 30 4.38 5.07 -15.48
C THR A 30 4.24 3.65 -14.96
N LEU A 31 3.47 3.45 -13.90
CA LEU A 31 3.28 2.18 -13.24
C LEU A 31 1.86 1.65 -13.53
N GLU A 32 1.69 0.36 -13.53
CA GLU A 32 0.35 -0.24 -13.58
C GLU A 32 -0.33 -0.22 -12.19
N LEU A 33 -0.26 0.90 -11.49
CA LEU A 33 -0.78 1.09 -10.15
C LEU A 33 -1.76 2.26 -10.14
N ASP A 34 -2.93 2.03 -9.57
CA ASP A 34 -3.95 3.07 -9.43
C ASP A 34 -3.54 4.06 -8.32
N PRO A 35 -3.61 5.38 -8.56
CA PRO A 35 -3.33 6.39 -7.52
C PRO A 35 -4.19 6.23 -6.27
N SER A 36 -5.44 5.77 -6.40
CA SER A 36 -6.35 5.53 -5.28
C SER A 36 -5.85 4.40 -4.38
N MET A 37 -5.22 3.37 -4.96
CA MET A 37 -4.58 2.30 -4.21
C MET A 37 -3.41 2.82 -3.38
N LEU A 38 -2.54 3.65 -3.98
CA LEU A 38 -1.42 4.27 -3.26
C LEU A 38 -1.91 5.19 -2.14
N GLN A 39 -2.99 5.96 -2.37
CA GLN A 39 -3.65 6.76 -1.34
C GLN A 39 -4.18 5.89 -0.19
N GLY A 40 -4.83 4.77 -0.53
CA GLY A 40 -5.31 3.80 0.46
C GLY A 40 -4.17 3.25 1.32
N ILE A 41 -3.05 2.89 0.71
CA ILE A 41 -1.84 2.43 1.43
C ILE A 41 -1.30 3.52 2.34
N MET A 42 -1.05 4.74 1.84
CA MET A 42 -0.54 5.85 2.66
C MET A 42 -1.44 6.15 3.88
N ARG A 43 -2.75 6.05 3.69
CA ARG A 43 -3.71 6.21 4.78
C ARG A 43 -3.54 5.14 5.86
N GLU A 44 -3.52 3.88 5.48
CA GLU A 44 -3.49 2.78 6.46
C GLU A 44 -2.10 2.59 7.09
N GLU A 45 -1.04 3.02 6.42
CA GLU A 45 0.33 2.97 6.94
C GLU A 45 0.62 4.07 7.97
N SER A 46 0.20 5.30 7.73
CA SER A 46 0.64 6.44 8.54
C SER A 46 -0.44 7.49 8.82
N TYR A 47 -1.65 7.35 8.27
CA TYR A 47 -2.64 8.43 8.19
C TYR A 47 -2.05 9.70 7.59
N PHE A 48 -1.17 9.54 6.56
CA PHE A 48 -0.44 10.61 5.88
C PHE A 48 0.55 11.37 6.77
N ASN A 49 0.85 10.88 7.97
CA ASN A 49 1.85 11.49 8.83
C ASN A 49 3.25 11.05 8.39
N ARG A 50 3.99 12.00 7.82
CA ARG A 50 5.34 11.77 7.30
C ARG A 50 6.38 11.41 8.37
N TRP A 51 6.12 11.72 9.64
CA TRP A 51 7.09 11.55 10.73
C TRP A 51 6.96 10.22 11.49
N VAL A 52 6.06 9.35 11.08
CA VAL A 52 5.84 8.06 11.76
C VAL A 52 7.02 7.13 11.57
N ILE A 53 7.44 6.52 12.68
CA ILE A 53 8.36 5.38 12.71
C ILE A 53 7.64 4.25 13.44
N SER A 54 7.53 3.08 12.78
CA SER A 54 6.95 1.89 13.41
C SER A 54 7.91 1.25 14.42
N SER A 55 7.41 0.36 15.26
CA SER A 55 8.23 -0.43 16.17
C SER A 55 9.26 -1.31 15.46
N ALA A 56 9.00 -1.69 14.21
CA ALA A 56 9.91 -2.45 13.35
C ALA A 56 10.92 -1.56 12.60
N GLY A 57 10.79 -0.22 12.67
CA GLY A 57 11.67 0.72 11.99
C GLY A 57 11.22 1.15 10.60
N ALA A 58 9.99 0.81 10.17
CA ALA A 58 9.39 1.37 8.94
C ALA A 58 9.14 2.87 9.12
N ARG A 59 9.31 3.66 8.05
CA ARG A 59 9.36 5.14 8.14
C ARG A 59 8.54 5.84 7.09
N GLY A 60 8.02 6.99 7.47
CA GLY A 60 7.39 7.95 6.56
C GLY A 60 5.97 7.57 6.14
N VAL A 61 5.49 8.27 5.11
CA VAL A 61 4.09 8.19 4.67
C VAL A 61 3.68 6.79 4.23
N VAL A 62 4.58 6.06 3.57
CA VAL A 62 4.36 4.70 3.03
C VAL A 62 4.94 3.60 3.92
N GLN A 63 5.45 3.96 5.12
CA GLN A 63 6.06 3.01 6.07
C GLN A 63 7.07 2.05 5.41
N LEU A 64 8.01 2.63 4.65
CA LEU A 64 9.03 1.86 3.96
C LEU A 64 10.14 1.44 4.93
N MET A 65 10.49 0.16 4.92
CA MET A 65 11.65 -0.35 5.67
C MET A 65 12.95 0.08 4.98
N PRO A 66 14.01 0.47 5.72
CA PRO A 66 15.31 0.82 5.12
C PRO A 66 15.88 -0.28 4.20
N ALA A 67 15.77 -1.54 4.60
CA ALA A 67 16.22 -2.67 3.77
C ALA A 67 15.41 -2.76 2.46
N THR A 68 14.10 -2.55 2.52
CA THR A 68 13.23 -2.53 1.33
C THR A 68 13.57 -1.38 0.40
N ALA A 69 13.82 -0.18 0.95
CA ALA A 69 14.25 0.96 0.14
C ALA A 69 15.60 0.73 -0.56
N TYR A 70 16.53 0.05 0.13
CA TYR A 70 17.79 -0.38 -0.47
C TYR A 70 17.56 -1.33 -1.66
N ASP A 71 16.68 -2.32 -1.50
CA ASP A 71 16.34 -3.26 -2.57
C ASP A 71 15.67 -2.54 -3.75
N VAL A 72 14.73 -1.63 -3.50
CA VAL A 72 14.09 -0.79 -4.53
C VAL A 72 15.13 0.04 -5.28
N ALA A 73 16.05 0.72 -4.57
CA ALA A 73 17.12 1.47 -5.19
C ALA A 73 17.96 0.61 -6.13
N ARG A 74 18.29 -0.61 -5.69
CA ARG A 74 19.06 -1.57 -6.49
C ARG A 74 18.30 -2.08 -7.71
N TRP A 75 17.02 -2.43 -7.56
CA TRP A 75 16.19 -2.98 -8.66
C TRP A 75 15.93 -1.97 -9.77
N PHE A 76 15.78 -0.69 -9.39
CA PHE A 76 15.38 0.37 -10.31
C PHE A 76 16.52 1.36 -10.62
N CYS A 77 17.76 1.05 -10.22
CA CYS A 77 18.94 1.91 -10.42
C CYS A 77 18.76 3.33 -9.87
N LEU A 78 18.17 3.44 -8.69
CA LEU A 78 17.91 4.70 -7.99
C LEU A 78 18.98 4.99 -6.92
N PRO A 79 19.10 6.23 -6.43
CA PRO A 79 19.93 6.56 -5.29
C PRO A 79 19.52 5.81 -4.02
N PHE A 80 20.48 5.41 -3.18
CA PHE A 80 20.16 4.92 -1.84
C PHE A 80 19.66 6.05 -0.97
N LEU A 81 18.57 5.77 -0.19
CA LEU A 81 17.99 6.77 0.70
C LEU A 81 18.78 6.84 2.01
N GLU A 82 19.19 8.05 2.36
CA GLU A 82 19.59 8.39 3.73
C GLU A 82 18.34 8.42 4.64
N GLU A 83 18.55 8.25 5.96
CA GLU A 83 17.46 8.11 6.92
C GLU A 83 16.46 9.28 6.89
N GLU A 84 16.94 10.50 6.74
CA GLU A 84 16.13 11.72 6.71
C GLU A 84 15.20 11.78 5.50
N LYS A 85 15.59 11.15 4.39
CA LYS A 85 14.83 11.13 3.14
C LYS A 85 13.54 10.31 3.22
N PHE A 86 13.43 9.37 4.16
CA PHE A 86 12.20 8.63 4.37
C PHE A 86 11.04 9.52 4.84
N PHE A 87 11.35 10.64 5.48
CA PHE A 87 10.36 11.62 5.95
C PHE A 87 9.97 12.67 4.91
N ASP A 88 10.60 12.65 3.75
CA ASP A 88 10.23 13.49 2.61
C ASP A 88 9.28 12.71 1.68
N PRO A 89 7.98 13.08 1.62
CA PRO A 89 7.02 12.37 0.77
C PRO A 89 7.40 12.40 -0.71
N SER A 90 8.04 13.49 -1.19
CA SER A 90 8.46 13.60 -2.59
C SER A 90 9.51 12.55 -2.98
N VAL A 91 10.17 11.96 -1.99
CA VAL A 91 11.17 10.89 -2.16
C VAL A 91 10.58 9.53 -1.78
N SER A 92 9.99 9.40 -0.59
CA SER A 92 9.53 8.11 -0.07
C SER A 92 8.32 7.55 -0.81
N VAL A 93 7.38 8.40 -1.29
CA VAL A 93 6.19 7.93 -2.01
C VAL A 93 6.53 7.26 -3.35
N PRO A 94 7.39 7.83 -4.23
CA PRO A 94 7.85 7.13 -5.43
C PRO A 94 8.53 5.78 -5.14
N TYR A 95 9.36 5.68 -4.10
CA TYR A 95 9.98 4.40 -3.71
C TYR A 95 8.93 3.38 -3.25
N GLY A 96 7.94 3.83 -2.48
CA GLY A 96 6.82 2.99 -2.07
C GLY A 96 6.00 2.50 -3.26
N ALA A 97 5.68 3.38 -4.22
CA ALA A 97 4.97 3.04 -5.44
C ALA A 97 5.69 1.97 -6.27
N LEU A 98 7.01 2.12 -6.44
CA LEU A 98 7.86 1.12 -7.13
C LEU A 98 7.89 -0.22 -6.40
N TYR A 99 7.92 -0.21 -5.06
CA TYR A 99 7.86 -1.44 -4.28
C TYR A 99 6.51 -2.14 -4.42
N ILE A 100 5.40 -1.38 -4.40
CA ILE A 100 4.05 -1.93 -4.64
C ILE A 100 3.94 -2.51 -6.04
N ASP A 101 4.40 -1.80 -7.06
CA ASP A 101 4.41 -2.28 -8.44
C ASP A 101 5.21 -3.58 -8.61
N LYS A 102 6.37 -3.66 -7.94
CA LYS A 102 7.16 -4.91 -7.89
C LYS A 102 6.37 -6.06 -7.25
N GLN A 103 5.73 -5.84 -6.09
CA GLN A 103 4.89 -6.85 -5.46
C GLN A 103 3.72 -7.25 -6.36
N LYS A 104 3.09 -6.28 -7.01
CA LYS A 104 2.01 -6.53 -7.97
C LYS A 104 2.43 -7.45 -9.12
N ARG A 105 3.61 -7.20 -9.70
CA ARG A 105 4.16 -8.07 -10.75
C ARG A 105 4.49 -9.47 -10.26
N ASP A 106 5.09 -9.59 -9.06
CA ASP A 106 5.49 -10.87 -8.47
C ASP A 106 4.29 -11.74 -8.09
N PHE A 107 3.17 -11.13 -7.71
CA PHE A 107 1.94 -11.82 -7.28
C PHE A 107 0.81 -11.79 -8.32
N GLY A 108 1.15 -11.75 -9.60
CA GLY A 108 0.19 -11.93 -10.70
C GLY A 108 -0.85 -10.80 -10.82
N ARG A 109 -0.58 -9.63 -10.26
CA ARG A 109 -1.47 -8.46 -10.20
C ARG A 109 -2.73 -8.65 -9.34
N GLU A 110 -2.77 -9.69 -8.54
CA GLU A 110 -3.88 -10.00 -7.65
C GLU A 110 -3.82 -9.14 -6.38
N THR A 111 -4.79 -8.22 -6.24
CA THR A 111 -4.74 -7.18 -5.21
C THR A 111 -4.58 -7.71 -3.78
N PRO A 112 -5.32 -8.73 -3.31
CA PRO A 112 -5.13 -9.24 -1.96
C PRO A 112 -3.74 -9.83 -1.72
N LEU A 113 -3.14 -10.44 -2.75
CA LEU A 113 -1.83 -11.08 -2.65
C LEU A 113 -0.72 -10.05 -2.50
N PHE A 114 -0.67 -9.05 -3.39
CA PHE A 114 0.39 -8.05 -3.32
C PHE A 114 0.25 -7.13 -2.09
N LEU A 115 -0.96 -6.85 -1.61
CA LEU A 115 -1.15 -6.11 -0.35
C LEU A 115 -0.66 -6.91 0.86
N ALA A 116 -0.93 -8.21 0.88
CA ALA A 116 -0.39 -9.09 1.92
C ALA A 116 1.14 -9.15 1.86
N ALA A 117 1.72 -9.20 0.65
CA ALA A 117 3.16 -9.17 0.44
C ALA A 117 3.79 -7.82 0.86
N TYR A 118 3.11 -6.71 0.60
CA TYR A 118 3.57 -5.39 1.04
C TYR A 118 3.68 -5.29 2.56
N ASN A 119 2.62 -5.69 3.28
CA ASN A 119 2.54 -5.55 4.73
C ASN A 119 3.36 -6.60 5.50
N ALA A 120 3.28 -7.86 5.11
CA ALA A 120 3.92 -8.98 5.83
C ALA A 120 5.21 -9.48 5.19
N GLY A 121 5.58 -8.95 4.05
CA GLY A 121 6.69 -9.41 3.22
C GLY A 121 6.30 -10.54 2.27
N PRO A 122 6.99 -10.62 1.10
CA PRO A 122 6.63 -11.56 0.03
C PRO A 122 6.75 -13.03 0.46
N GLY A 123 7.70 -13.36 1.35
CA GLY A 123 7.86 -14.74 1.85
C GLY A 123 6.67 -15.25 2.64
N ASN A 124 6.00 -14.40 3.44
CA ASN A 124 4.79 -14.77 4.16
C ASN A 124 3.60 -14.89 3.21
N ALA A 125 3.45 -13.95 2.27
CA ALA A 125 2.38 -14.01 1.28
C ALA A 125 2.46 -15.28 0.42
N SER A 126 3.66 -15.63 -0.09
CA SER A 126 3.89 -16.87 -0.83
C SER A 126 3.53 -18.12 0.00
N ARG A 127 3.95 -18.14 1.28
CA ARG A 127 3.61 -19.26 2.17
C ARG A 127 2.10 -19.45 2.34
N TRP A 128 1.33 -18.37 2.43
CA TRP A 128 -0.14 -18.48 2.53
C TRP A 128 -0.78 -18.97 1.23
N VAL A 129 -0.22 -18.57 0.08
CA VAL A 129 -0.65 -19.11 -1.22
C VAL A 129 -0.33 -20.61 -1.31
N ASP A 130 0.85 -21.03 -0.88
CA ASP A 130 1.25 -22.44 -0.89
C ASP A 130 0.37 -23.31 0.04
N MET A 131 -0.01 -22.76 1.20
CA MET A 131 -0.83 -23.47 2.20
C MET A 131 -2.30 -23.57 1.83
N HIS A 132 -2.87 -22.54 1.22
CA HIS A 132 -4.32 -22.41 1.05
C HIS A 132 -4.77 -22.33 -0.41
N GLY A 133 -3.83 -22.14 -1.33
CA GLY A 133 -4.10 -21.86 -2.72
C GLY A 133 -4.57 -20.42 -2.94
N TRP A 134 -4.64 -20.03 -4.21
CA TRP A 134 -5.27 -18.80 -4.66
C TRP A 134 -6.42 -19.11 -5.60
N ASN A 135 -7.61 -18.59 -5.31
CA ASN A 135 -8.78 -18.70 -6.17
C ASN A 135 -9.23 -17.30 -6.60
N PRO A 136 -9.00 -16.90 -7.86
CA PRO A 136 -9.41 -15.58 -8.37
C PRO A 136 -10.94 -15.40 -8.40
N ALA A 137 -11.73 -16.47 -8.31
CA ALA A 137 -13.19 -16.39 -8.22
C ALA A 137 -13.68 -16.11 -6.79
N ASP A 138 -12.83 -16.27 -5.77
CA ASP A 138 -13.17 -15.99 -4.36
C ASP A 138 -11.98 -15.33 -3.62
N PRO A 139 -11.63 -14.07 -3.98
CA PRO A 139 -10.58 -13.33 -3.28
C PRO A 139 -10.81 -13.15 -1.77
N PRO A 140 -12.06 -12.97 -1.27
CA PRO A 140 -12.34 -12.89 0.15
C PRO A 140 -11.90 -14.11 0.94
N LEU A 141 -12.00 -15.31 0.39
CA LEU A 141 -11.57 -16.54 1.06
C LEU A 141 -10.07 -16.47 1.40
N TYR A 142 -9.22 -16.06 0.46
CA TYR A 142 -7.78 -15.91 0.73
C TYR A 142 -7.52 -14.90 1.84
N ILE A 143 -8.23 -13.76 1.82
CA ILE A 143 -8.06 -12.71 2.86
C ILE A 143 -8.33 -13.30 4.25
N GLU A 144 -9.40 -14.11 4.40
CA GLU A 144 -9.73 -14.75 5.68
C GLU A 144 -8.70 -15.81 6.11
N GLN A 145 -7.99 -16.40 5.17
CA GLN A 145 -6.95 -17.42 5.41
C GLN A 145 -5.58 -16.82 5.76
N ILE A 146 -5.37 -15.50 5.61
CA ILE A 146 -4.15 -14.84 6.09
C ILE A 146 -4.03 -15.05 7.59
N THR A 147 -2.98 -15.75 8.04
CA THR A 147 -2.84 -16.15 9.45
C THR A 147 -2.53 -14.97 10.36
N TYR A 148 -1.81 -13.95 9.87
CA TYR A 148 -1.54 -12.75 10.65
C TYR A 148 -2.77 -11.85 10.68
N ARG A 149 -3.37 -11.69 11.85
CA ARG A 149 -4.56 -10.84 12.04
C ARG A 149 -4.31 -9.39 11.58
N GLU A 150 -3.13 -8.87 11.86
CA GLU A 150 -2.73 -7.51 11.44
C GLU A 150 -2.80 -7.37 9.91
N THR A 151 -2.12 -8.26 9.19
CA THR A 151 -2.08 -8.25 7.72
C THR A 151 -3.47 -8.47 7.11
N ARG A 152 -4.25 -9.40 7.68
CA ARG A 152 -5.63 -9.64 7.25
C ARG A 152 -6.48 -8.37 7.37
N MET A 153 -6.38 -7.66 8.48
CA MET A 153 -7.09 -6.39 8.69
C MET A 153 -6.55 -5.27 7.82
N TYR A 154 -5.24 -5.24 7.59
CA TYR A 154 -4.58 -4.28 6.69
C TYR A 154 -5.13 -4.40 5.27
N VAL A 155 -5.13 -5.59 4.70
CA VAL A 155 -5.67 -5.83 3.34
C VAL A 155 -7.11 -5.32 3.22
N LYS A 156 -7.98 -5.67 4.16
CA LYS A 156 -9.38 -5.20 4.18
C LYS A 156 -9.49 -3.68 4.24
N LYS A 157 -8.70 -3.05 5.07
CA LYS A 157 -8.73 -1.59 5.26
C LYS A 157 -8.21 -0.86 4.02
N VAL A 158 -7.10 -1.34 3.43
CA VAL A 158 -6.55 -0.72 2.20
C VAL A 158 -7.52 -0.85 1.05
N LEU A 159 -8.12 -2.04 0.83
CA LEU A 159 -9.15 -2.24 -0.21
C LEU A 159 -10.32 -1.28 -0.05
N ARG A 160 -10.84 -1.13 1.18
CA ARG A 160 -11.91 -0.17 1.48
C ARG A 160 -11.47 1.27 1.20
N SER A 161 -10.29 1.66 1.66
CA SER A 161 -9.79 3.02 1.51
C SER A 161 -9.52 3.35 0.04
N ALA A 162 -8.92 2.45 -0.72
CA ALA A 162 -8.71 2.60 -2.16
C ALA A 162 -10.04 2.76 -2.91
N TRP A 163 -11.03 1.93 -2.62
CA TRP A 163 -12.37 2.03 -3.20
C TRP A 163 -13.04 3.39 -2.94
N ILE A 164 -12.84 3.97 -1.74
CA ILE A 164 -13.36 5.30 -1.42
C ILE A 164 -12.61 6.39 -2.20
N TYR A 165 -11.28 6.29 -2.28
CA TYR A 165 -10.47 7.26 -3.04
C TYR A 165 -10.72 7.22 -4.55
N GLU A 166 -11.03 6.06 -5.12
CA GLU A 166 -11.39 5.91 -6.53
C GLU A 166 -12.69 6.67 -6.90
N ARG A 167 -13.60 6.82 -5.93
CA ARG A 167 -14.92 7.46 -6.11
C ARG A 167 -14.95 8.92 -5.69
N ARG A 168 -13.86 9.43 -5.21
CA ARG A 168 -13.70 10.80 -4.77
C ARG A 168 -13.21 11.70 -5.90
#